data_40659db72b349307d9109886a5da9c7d
#
_entry.id   40659db72b349307d9109886a5da9c7d
#
_cell.length_a   1.000
_cell.length_b   1.000
_cell.length_c   1.000
_cell.angle_alpha   90.00
_cell.angle_beta   90.00
_cell.angle_gamma   90.00
#
_symmetry.space_group_name_H-M   'P 1'
#
loop_
_entity.id
_entity.type
_entity.pdbx_description
1 polymer ?
#
loop_
_entity_poly.entity_id
_entity_poly.type
_entity_poly.pdbx_seq_one_letter_code
_entity_poly.pdbx_strand_id
1 'polypeptide(L)'
;MHTKQTLIALLLGVACATSAQAECLSDAQADDLAAHYLARTPAANLEGLSDADGACTRAKFNARIAPRLGKVVGYKAGLTNPAVQKRFGTDKPVWGKLYEGMVQPSGATIDAAFGARPLFEADMLVQIGR
;
A
#
# COMPACT_ATOMS: atom_id res chain seq x y z
N MET A 1 68.79 -19.51 23.48
CA MET A 1 68.05 -19.10 22.27
C MET A 1 66.58 -19.42 22.48
N HIS A 2 65.75 -18.42 22.81
CA HIS A 2 64.30 -18.62 23.05
C HIS A 2 63.53 -18.02 21.87
N THR A 3 62.92 -18.88 21.09
CA THR A 3 62.05 -18.52 19.96
C THR A 3 60.66 -18.22 20.51
N LYS A 4 60.26 -16.94 20.49
CA LYS A 4 58.86 -16.50 20.82
C LYS A 4 57.97 -16.75 19.60
N GLN A 5 57.07 -17.71 19.70
CA GLN A 5 56.00 -17.92 18.73
C GLN A 5 54.85 -16.94 19.04
N THR A 6 54.60 -15.99 18.14
CA THR A 6 53.50 -15.06 18.19
C THR A 6 52.27 -15.68 17.52
N LEU A 7 51.27 -16.11 18.28
CA LEU A 7 49.98 -16.54 17.79
C LEU A 7 49.16 -15.30 17.36
N ILE A 8 48.92 -15.16 16.08
CA ILE A 8 47.99 -14.18 15.53
C ILE A 8 46.62 -14.84 15.51
N ALA A 9 45.74 -14.43 16.42
CA ALA A 9 44.34 -14.84 16.41
C ALA A 9 43.57 -14.00 15.37
N LEU A 10 43.16 -14.65 14.28
CA LEU A 10 42.33 -14.05 13.22
C LEU A 10 40.87 -14.04 13.71
N LEU A 11 40.38 -12.92 14.18
CA LEU A 11 38.96 -12.70 14.50
C LEU A 11 38.17 -12.55 13.20
N LEU A 12 37.52 -13.64 12.75
CA LEU A 12 36.48 -13.51 11.71
C LEU A 12 35.24 -12.85 12.31
N GLY A 13 35.07 -11.58 12.02
CA GLY A 13 33.82 -10.86 12.29
C GLY A 13 32.73 -11.35 11.32
N VAL A 14 31.78 -12.14 11.83
CA VAL A 14 30.55 -12.46 11.10
C VAL A 14 29.71 -11.18 11.05
N ALA A 15 29.74 -10.49 9.91
CA ALA A 15 28.80 -9.41 9.63
C ALA A 15 27.41 -10.03 9.43
N CYS A 16 26.56 -10.00 10.45
CA CYS A 16 25.13 -10.27 10.29
C CYS A 16 24.55 -9.18 9.39
N ALA A 17 24.40 -9.47 8.11
CA ALA A 17 23.57 -8.66 7.23
C ALA A 17 22.13 -8.80 7.71
N THR A 18 21.65 -7.79 8.46
CA THR A 18 20.22 -7.68 8.75
C THR A 18 19.54 -7.33 7.43
N SER A 19 18.91 -8.32 6.82
CA SER A 19 17.97 -8.06 5.73
C SER A 19 16.88 -7.16 6.28
N ALA A 20 16.79 -5.94 5.77
CA ALA A 20 15.65 -5.06 6.03
C ALA A 20 14.40 -5.78 5.50
N GLN A 21 13.65 -6.39 6.40
CA GLN A 21 12.35 -6.95 6.05
C GLN A 21 11.37 -5.80 5.91
N ALA A 22 10.49 -5.90 4.91
CA ALA A 22 9.39 -4.96 4.74
C ALA A 22 8.59 -4.88 6.06
N GLU A 23 8.51 -3.70 6.64
CA GLU A 23 7.82 -3.47 7.90
C GLU A 23 6.37 -3.02 7.60
N CYS A 24 5.48 -4.00 7.37
CA CYS A 24 4.06 -3.72 7.24
C CYS A 24 3.54 -2.93 8.45
N LEU A 25 2.49 -2.16 8.27
CA LEU A 25 1.72 -1.69 9.42
C LEU A 25 1.40 -2.84 10.37
N SER A 26 1.45 -2.56 11.67
CA SER A 26 0.91 -3.47 12.68
C SER A 26 -0.58 -3.74 12.42
N ASP A 27 -1.11 -4.81 12.98
CA ASP A 27 -2.53 -5.10 12.79
C ASP A 27 -3.42 -4.00 13.38
N ALA A 28 -3.05 -3.42 14.53
CA ALA A 28 -3.76 -2.29 15.11
C ALA A 28 -3.80 -1.05 14.21
N GLN A 29 -2.68 -0.71 13.56
CA GLN A 29 -2.63 0.40 12.61
C GLN A 29 -3.46 0.11 11.33
N ALA A 30 -3.45 -1.12 10.87
CA ALA A 30 -4.26 -1.53 9.73
C ALA A 30 -5.77 -1.55 10.07
N ASP A 31 -6.14 -1.91 11.31
CA ASP A 31 -7.50 -1.84 11.82
C ASP A 31 -7.98 -0.38 11.90
N ASP A 32 -7.15 0.52 12.42
CA ASP A 32 -7.44 1.95 12.50
C ASP A 32 -7.64 2.57 11.11
N LEU A 33 -6.73 2.28 10.18
CA LEU A 33 -6.84 2.74 8.79
C LEU A 33 -8.15 2.27 8.13
N ALA A 34 -8.54 1.01 8.35
CA ALA A 34 -9.77 0.46 7.82
C ALA A 34 -11.01 1.06 8.49
N ALA A 35 -10.96 1.33 9.80
CA ALA A 35 -12.04 1.99 10.53
C ALA A 35 -12.28 3.41 10.01
N HIS A 36 -11.23 4.20 9.82
CA HIS A 36 -11.33 5.53 9.21
C HIS A 36 -11.92 5.49 7.80
N TYR A 37 -11.46 4.55 6.97
CA TYR A 37 -12.00 4.37 5.63
C TYR A 37 -13.50 4.05 5.63
N LEU A 38 -13.93 3.10 6.45
CA LEU A 38 -15.34 2.71 6.55
C LEU A 38 -16.22 3.78 7.19
N ALA A 39 -15.67 4.56 8.11
CA ALA A 39 -16.34 5.71 8.72
C ALA A 39 -16.35 6.96 7.83
N ARG A 40 -15.65 6.93 6.67
CA ARG A 40 -15.51 8.08 5.77
C ARG A 40 -14.86 9.29 6.44
N THR A 41 -13.91 9.05 7.32
CA THR A 41 -13.11 10.07 8.01
C THR A 41 -11.68 10.06 7.53
N PRO A 42 -10.98 11.21 7.49
CA PRO A 42 -9.58 11.23 7.11
C PRO A 42 -8.73 10.41 8.09
N ALA A 43 -7.94 9.49 7.58
CA ALA A 43 -6.89 8.83 8.36
C ALA A 43 -5.62 9.68 8.40
N ALA A 44 -4.73 9.40 9.35
CA ALA A 44 -3.39 9.99 9.37
C ALA A 44 -2.58 9.55 8.15
N ASN A 45 -1.67 10.41 7.69
CA ASN A 45 -0.72 10.04 6.66
C ASN A 45 0.24 8.98 7.19
N LEU A 46 0.53 7.99 6.38
CA LEU A 46 1.55 6.98 6.65
C LEU A 46 2.86 7.47 6.04
N GLU A 47 3.89 7.57 6.87
CA GLU A 47 5.20 8.05 6.46
C GLU A 47 6.24 6.94 6.57
N GLY A 48 7.34 7.05 5.81
CA GLY A 48 8.49 6.15 5.90
C GLY A 48 8.28 4.75 5.33
N LEU A 49 7.19 4.48 4.62
CA LEU A 49 6.93 3.17 4.03
C LEU A 49 7.69 3.02 2.69
N SER A 50 8.39 1.90 2.55
CA SER A 50 8.91 1.45 1.25
C SER A 50 7.79 0.90 0.35
N ASP A 51 8.08 0.67 -0.93
CA ASP A 51 7.14 0.00 -1.85
C ASP A 51 6.69 -1.38 -1.32
N ALA A 52 7.61 -2.12 -0.71
CA ALA A 52 7.33 -3.45 -0.13
C ALA A 52 6.41 -3.34 1.09
N ASP A 53 6.65 -2.35 1.97
CA ASP A 53 5.80 -2.06 3.14
C ASP A 53 4.40 -1.62 2.70
N GLY A 54 4.32 -0.77 1.68
CA GLY A 54 3.06 -0.35 1.07
C GLY A 54 2.28 -1.52 0.47
N ALA A 55 2.95 -2.47 -0.18
CA ALA A 55 2.29 -3.66 -0.75
C ALA A 55 1.68 -4.55 0.33
N CYS A 56 2.42 -4.86 1.40
CA CYS A 56 1.92 -5.69 2.47
C CYS A 56 0.88 -4.97 3.35
N THR A 57 1.03 -3.66 3.59
CA THR A 57 0.02 -2.82 4.25
C THR A 57 -1.29 -2.83 3.48
N ARG A 58 -1.25 -2.67 2.16
CA ARG A 58 -2.41 -2.76 1.28
C ARG A 58 -3.10 -4.13 1.37
N ALA A 59 -2.34 -5.22 1.48
CA ALA A 59 -2.93 -6.55 1.67
C ALA A 59 -3.72 -6.64 2.99
N LYS A 60 -3.14 -6.17 4.10
CA LYS A 60 -3.80 -6.11 5.40
C LYS A 60 -5.04 -5.22 5.39
N PHE A 61 -4.95 -4.03 4.81
CA PHE A 61 -6.07 -3.11 4.66
C PHE A 61 -7.22 -3.74 3.84
N ASN A 62 -6.91 -4.32 2.67
CA ASN A 62 -7.90 -4.96 1.82
C ASN A 62 -8.63 -6.11 2.52
N ALA A 63 -7.93 -6.91 3.32
CA ALA A 63 -8.55 -7.99 4.09
C ALA A 63 -9.61 -7.47 5.09
N ARG A 64 -9.44 -6.25 5.61
CA ARG A 64 -10.35 -5.63 6.58
C ARG A 64 -11.59 -4.99 5.94
N ILE A 65 -11.42 -4.38 4.78
CA ILE A 65 -12.55 -3.71 4.10
C ILE A 65 -13.40 -4.66 3.24
N ALA A 66 -12.80 -5.73 2.72
CA ALA A 66 -13.49 -6.67 1.82
C ALA A 66 -14.82 -7.24 2.39
N PRO A 67 -14.92 -7.61 3.67
CA PRO A 67 -16.19 -8.12 4.23
C PRO A 67 -17.36 -7.14 4.16
N ARG A 68 -17.08 -5.83 4.06
CA ARG A 68 -18.08 -4.76 3.94
C ARG A 68 -18.38 -4.35 2.51
N LEU A 69 -17.43 -4.58 1.59
CA LEU A 69 -17.48 -4.09 0.21
C LEU A 69 -17.79 -5.17 -0.83
N GLY A 70 -17.77 -6.44 -0.42
CA GLY A 70 -18.04 -7.57 -1.30
C GLY A 70 -16.82 -8.06 -2.06
N LYS A 71 -17.05 -8.73 -3.19
CA LYS A 71 -16.00 -9.34 -4.00
C LYS A 71 -15.21 -8.29 -4.80
N VAL A 72 -13.98 -8.64 -5.15
CA VAL A 72 -13.19 -7.85 -6.11
C VAL A 72 -13.78 -8.02 -7.51
N VAL A 73 -14.15 -6.93 -8.14
CA VAL A 73 -14.75 -6.90 -9.49
C VAL A 73 -13.85 -6.21 -10.51
N GLY A 74 -12.76 -5.59 -10.06
CA GLY A 74 -11.82 -4.92 -10.95
C GLY A 74 -10.66 -4.27 -10.23
N TYR A 75 -9.94 -3.43 -10.96
CA TYR A 75 -8.80 -2.68 -10.49
C TYR A 75 -8.83 -1.26 -11.04
N LYS A 76 -8.44 -0.27 -10.24
CA LYS A 76 -8.18 1.10 -10.69
C LYS A 76 -6.67 1.32 -10.76
N ALA A 77 -6.20 1.86 -11.88
CA ALA A 77 -4.86 2.40 -12.00
C ALA A 77 -4.89 3.92 -11.76
N GLY A 78 -3.93 4.42 -11.04
CA GLY A 78 -3.71 5.85 -10.81
C GLY A 78 -2.27 6.23 -11.09
N LEU A 79 -1.96 7.52 -11.09
CA LEU A 79 -0.63 8.06 -11.42
C LEU A 79 -0.10 7.53 -12.78
N THR A 80 -0.98 7.46 -13.78
CA THR A 80 -0.62 6.93 -15.11
C THR A 80 0.16 7.93 -15.97
N ASN A 81 0.17 9.21 -15.58
CA ASN A 81 0.90 10.28 -16.30
C ASN A 81 2.29 10.47 -15.66
N PRO A 82 3.40 10.41 -16.45
CA PRO A 82 4.77 10.57 -15.94
C PRO A 82 5.01 11.91 -15.22
N ALA A 83 4.41 13.01 -15.66
CA ALA A 83 4.56 14.31 -15.00
C ALA A 83 3.89 14.30 -13.60
N VAL A 84 2.76 13.59 -13.45
CA VAL A 84 2.11 13.42 -12.17
C VAL A 84 2.91 12.47 -11.27
N GLN A 85 3.46 11.38 -11.81
CA GLN A 85 4.36 10.48 -11.08
C GLN A 85 5.53 11.25 -10.48
N LYS A 86 6.22 12.05 -11.29
CA LYS A 86 7.34 12.89 -10.83
C LYS A 86 6.94 13.84 -9.69
N ARG A 87 5.75 14.45 -9.77
CA ARG A 87 5.22 15.34 -8.73
C ARG A 87 5.01 14.60 -7.39
N PHE A 88 4.65 13.32 -7.44
CA PHE A 88 4.45 12.47 -6.28
C PHE A 88 5.69 11.65 -5.87
N GLY A 89 6.86 11.92 -6.47
CA GLY A 89 8.11 11.26 -6.13
C GLY A 89 8.18 9.78 -6.51
N THR A 90 7.41 9.36 -7.52
CA THR A 90 7.40 7.99 -8.04
C THR A 90 7.70 7.96 -9.54
N ASP A 91 8.07 6.81 -10.07
CA ASP A 91 8.30 6.54 -11.50
C ASP A 91 7.33 5.49 -12.05
N LYS A 92 6.34 5.09 -11.25
CA LYS A 92 5.40 4.01 -11.57
C LYS A 92 3.96 4.43 -11.31
N PRO A 93 3.01 3.86 -12.07
CA PRO A 93 1.60 3.95 -11.70
C PRO A 93 1.33 3.17 -10.41
N VAL A 94 0.30 3.58 -9.71
CA VAL A 94 -0.25 2.86 -8.55
C VAL A 94 -1.54 2.15 -8.96
N TRP A 95 -1.95 1.15 -8.19
CA TRP A 95 -3.19 0.45 -8.45
C TRP A 95 -3.89 0.03 -7.14
N GLY A 96 -5.21 -0.11 -7.22
CA GLY A 96 -6.04 -0.57 -6.12
C GLY A 96 -7.13 -1.52 -6.61
N LYS A 97 -7.72 -2.29 -5.69
CA LYS A 97 -8.86 -3.17 -5.96
C LYS A 97 -10.15 -2.36 -6.02
N LEU A 98 -11.02 -2.71 -6.95
CA LEU A 98 -12.42 -2.28 -6.96
C LEU A 98 -13.28 -3.43 -6.43
N TYR A 99 -14.12 -3.12 -5.47
CA TYR A 99 -15.06 -4.06 -4.88
C TYR A 99 -16.48 -3.81 -5.40
N GLU A 100 -17.36 -4.81 -5.33
CA GLU A 100 -18.75 -4.70 -5.76
C GLU A 100 -19.45 -3.45 -5.21
N GLY A 101 -19.27 -3.15 -3.92
CA GLY A 101 -19.87 -1.97 -3.28
C GLY A 101 -19.33 -0.62 -3.74
N MET A 102 -18.25 -0.59 -4.53
CA MET A 102 -17.66 0.63 -5.10
C MET A 102 -18.18 0.94 -6.51
N VAL A 103 -18.84 -0.01 -7.17
CA VAL A 103 -19.31 0.14 -8.55
C VAL A 103 -20.82 0.37 -8.53
N GLN A 104 -21.24 1.46 -9.11
CA GLN A 104 -22.64 1.85 -9.19
C GLN A 104 -23.14 1.80 -10.63
N PRO A 105 -24.43 1.55 -10.87
CA PRO A 105 -24.99 1.60 -12.23
C PRO A 105 -24.93 3.04 -12.79
N SER A 106 -24.94 3.13 -14.13
CA SER A 106 -25.04 4.44 -14.79
C SER A 106 -26.30 5.19 -14.35
N GLY A 107 -26.15 6.48 -14.06
CA GLY A 107 -27.24 7.32 -13.57
C GLY A 107 -27.50 7.21 -12.06
N ALA A 108 -26.70 6.48 -11.31
CA ALA A 108 -26.83 6.43 -9.86
C ALA A 108 -26.61 7.82 -9.23
N THR A 109 -27.38 8.11 -8.20
CA THR A 109 -27.16 9.28 -7.35
C THR A 109 -26.29 8.85 -6.16
N ILE A 110 -25.20 9.57 -5.94
CA ILE A 110 -24.27 9.32 -4.85
C ILE A 110 -24.30 10.52 -3.89
N ASP A 111 -24.36 10.24 -2.59
CA ASP A 111 -24.25 11.29 -1.57
C ASP A 111 -22.87 11.94 -1.67
N ALA A 112 -22.83 13.28 -1.60
CA ALA A 112 -21.57 14.03 -1.60
C ALA A 112 -20.64 13.65 -0.42
N ALA A 113 -21.20 13.14 0.67
CA ALA A 113 -20.46 12.62 1.81
C ALA A 113 -20.01 11.15 1.66
N PHE A 114 -19.99 10.60 0.44
CA PHE A 114 -19.58 9.20 0.21
C PHE A 114 -18.12 8.91 0.57
N GLY A 115 -17.26 9.91 0.70
CA GLY A 115 -15.86 9.78 1.06
C GLY A 115 -15.39 10.89 2.00
N ALA A 116 -14.27 10.67 2.68
CA ALA A 116 -13.65 11.66 3.57
C ALA A 116 -13.23 12.95 2.87
N ARG A 117 -12.76 12.82 1.63
CA ARG A 117 -12.35 13.93 0.74
C ARG A 117 -12.73 13.57 -0.69
N PRO A 118 -14.01 13.67 -1.05
CA PRO A 118 -14.48 13.25 -2.37
C PRO A 118 -13.86 14.13 -3.46
N LEU A 119 -13.34 13.48 -4.50
CA LEU A 119 -12.86 14.12 -5.73
C LEU A 119 -13.58 13.47 -6.91
N PHE A 120 -13.76 14.25 -7.97
CA PHE A 120 -14.32 13.78 -9.22
C PHE A 120 -13.19 13.64 -10.25
N GLU A 121 -13.14 12.48 -10.91
CA GLU A 121 -12.24 12.20 -12.02
C GLU A 121 -13.03 11.56 -13.17
N ALA A 122 -12.78 11.99 -14.40
CA ALA A 122 -13.31 11.36 -15.58
C ALA A 122 -12.29 10.33 -16.08
N ASP A 123 -12.56 9.05 -15.84
CA ASP A 123 -11.68 7.94 -16.19
C ASP A 123 -12.28 7.07 -17.30
N MET A 124 -11.41 6.32 -17.98
CA MET A 124 -11.82 5.28 -18.90
C MET A 124 -12.01 3.97 -18.15
N LEU A 125 -13.15 3.30 -18.39
CA LEU A 125 -13.43 1.97 -17.89
C LEU A 125 -13.25 0.97 -19.02
N VAL A 126 -12.43 -0.07 -18.77
CA VAL A 126 -12.17 -1.16 -19.73
C VAL A 126 -12.71 -2.45 -19.14
N GLN A 127 -13.59 -3.12 -19.87
CA GLN A 127 -14.06 -4.46 -19.52
C GLN A 127 -13.23 -5.49 -20.28
N ILE A 128 -12.59 -6.40 -19.55
CA ILE A 128 -11.85 -7.50 -20.14
C ILE A 128 -12.85 -8.60 -20.51
N GLY A 129 -12.92 -8.91 -21.81
CA GLY A 129 -13.70 -10.02 -22.32
C GLY A 129 -13.04 -11.38 -22.05
N ARG A 130 -13.82 -12.45 -22.18
CA ARG A 130 -13.32 -13.83 -22.19
C ARG A 130 -12.93 -14.23 -23.60
#